data_ceaedfb62e8109b1320cd08f5968384e
#
_entry.id   ceaedfb62e8109b1320cd08f5968384e
#
_cell.length_a   1.000
_cell.length_b   1.000
_cell.length_c   1.000
_cell.angle_alpha   90.00
_cell.angle_beta   90.00
_cell.angle_gamma   90.00
#
_symmetry.space_group_name_H-M   'P 1'
#
loop_
_entity.id
_entity.type
_entity.pdbx_description
1 polymer ?
#
loop_
_entity_poly.entity_id
_entity_poly.type
_entity_poly.pdbx_seq_one_letter_code
_entity_poly.pdbx_strand_id
1 'polypeptide(L)'
;LDRALQGVKARGLQLAEITRENFLLPSVDEILRAMLHELRDGRGFAFLRGFPTEDYALDDVEKLYWGLCTHLGTGVTQNSEAGLVHHVTDGKSRPKQGTRGVGNPGPVGLHIDLADCVVLCCVRQALDDPYSAVASAMTVYNEILRQHPEWLPRLYEGFIWTRRAEEAMGETPVSDFKVPGYSAAGGVVTCRFNGGWIKAGMDLAGEEMTDEEMAIFKFIRETAAANSYTFPLHKGDLAFCNNYTVFHGRAGHGPIDDEAQKRLLL
;
A
#
# COMPACT_ATOMS: atom_id res chain seq x y z
N LEU A 1 20.86 11.64 3.20
CA LEU A 1 20.44 10.95 1.97
C LEU A 1 21.53 11.00 0.91
N ASP A 2 21.98 12.17 0.46
CA ASP A 2 22.96 12.32 -0.64
C ASP A 2 24.23 11.47 -0.43
N ARG A 3 24.89 11.59 0.74
CA ARG A 3 26.10 10.79 1.04
C ARG A 3 25.87 9.28 0.91
N ALA A 4 24.71 8.78 1.35
CA ALA A 4 24.37 7.37 1.23
C ALA A 4 24.16 6.98 -0.24
N LEU A 5 23.50 7.83 -1.03
CA LEU A 5 23.32 7.63 -2.47
C LEU A 5 24.67 7.58 -3.19
N GLN A 6 25.59 8.55 -2.94
CA GLN A 6 26.92 8.55 -3.54
C GLN A 6 27.71 7.29 -3.18
N GLY A 7 27.56 6.80 -1.95
CA GLY A 7 28.21 5.57 -1.50
C GLY A 7 27.73 4.32 -2.25
N VAL A 8 26.45 4.18 -2.53
CA VAL A 8 25.91 3.04 -3.31
C VAL A 8 26.22 3.18 -4.80
N LYS A 9 26.19 4.39 -5.34
CA LYS A 9 26.58 4.67 -6.75
C LYS A 9 28.04 4.36 -7.00
N ALA A 10 28.94 4.78 -6.11
CA ALA A 10 30.40 4.51 -6.24
C ALA A 10 30.72 3.01 -6.24
N ARG A 11 29.86 2.20 -5.61
CA ARG A 11 29.97 0.73 -5.59
C ARG A 11 29.19 0.03 -6.71
N GLY A 12 28.45 0.77 -7.52
CA GLY A 12 27.63 0.22 -8.61
C GLY A 12 26.46 -0.63 -8.16
N LEU A 13 25.96 -0.45 -6.91
CA LEU A 13 24.92 -1.32 -6.35
C LEU A 13 23.57 -1.16 -7.07
N GLN A 14 22.94 -2.29 -7.36
CA GLN A 14 21.56 -2.35 -7.83
C GLN A 14 20.58 -2.24 -6.64
N LEU A 15 19.30 -1.96 -6.88
CA LEU A 15 18.29 -1.80 -5.82
C LEU A 15 18.29 -2.97 -4.82
N ALA A 16 18.29 -4.21 -5.32
CA ALA A 16 18.27 -5.41 -4.47
C ALA A 16 19.50 -5.55 -3.55
N GLU A 17 20.61 -4.89 -3.89
CA GLU A 17 21.85 -4.94 -3.14
C GLU A 17 21.95 -3.82 -2.08
N ILE A 18 21.03 -2.85 -2.13
CA ILE A 18 20.95 -1.77 -1.15
C ILE A 18 20.27 -2.29 0.11
N THR A 19 20.99 -2.26 1.22
CA THR A 19 20.55 -2.70 2.54
C THR A 19 20.75 -1.59 3.58
N ARG A 20 20.12 -1.74 4.75
CA ARG A 20 20.31 -0.83 5.88
C ARG A 20 21.79 -0.64 6.25
N GLU A 21 22.60 -1.70 6.16
CA GLU A 21 24.03 -1.71 6.54
C GLU A 21 24.88 -0.95 5.55
N ASN A 22 24.46 -0.83 4.31
CA ASN A 22 25.23 -0.17 3.27
C ASN A 22 24.60 1.16 2.79
N PHE A 23 23.43 1.51 3.27
CA PHE A 23 22.76 2.79 3.06
C PHE A 23 22.55 3.51 4.40
N LEU A 24 23.64 3.98 5.00
CA LEU A 24 23.64 4.53 6.36
C LEU A 24 22.98 5.91 6.44
N LEU A 25 22.05 6.09 7.36
CA LEU A 25 21.29 7.33 7.58
C LEU A 25 21.39 7.84 9.04
N PRO A 26 22.61 8.06 9.58
CA PRO A 26 22.77 8.40 11.00
C PRO A 26 22.07 9.70 11.41
N SER A 27 21.97 10.68 10.51
CA SER A 27 21.33 11.97 10.81
C SER A 27 19.82 11.93 10.95
N VAL A 28 19.16 10.85 10.50
CA VAL A 28 17.69 10.69 10.55
C VAL A 28 17.25 9.41 11.29
N ASP A 29 18.19 8.69 11.90
CA ASP A 29 17.94 7.42 12.57
C ASP A 29 16.89 7.54 13.70
N GLU A 30 16.90 8.62 14.48
CA GLU A 30 15.89 8.88 15.51
C GLU A 30 14.49 9.09 14.91
N ILE A 31 14.42 9.82 13.80
CA ILE A 31 13.15 10.06 13.08
C ILE A 31 12.62 8.72 12.55
N LEU A 32 13.46 7.90 11.93
CA LEU A 32 13.08 6.60 11.40
C LEU A 32 12.63 5.62 12.50
N ARG A 33 13.29 5.64 13.66
CA ARG A 33 12.86 4.86 14.82
C ARG A 33 11.52 5.32 15.37
N ALA A 34 11.29 6.62 15.48
CA ALA A 34 10.01 7.18 15.91
C ALA A 34 8.89 6.85 14.91
N MET A 35 9.16 6.91 13.61
CA MET A 35 8.22 6.49 12.58
C MET A 35 7.89 5.00 12.67
N LEU A 36 8.90 4.14 12.85
CA LEU A 36 8.68 2.70 13.00
C LEU A 36 7.82 2.38 14.24
N HIS A 37 8.06 3.07 15.34
CA HIS A 37 7.23 2.95 16.54
C HIS A 37 5.77 3.38 16.26
N GLU A 38 5.57 4.54 15.61
CA GLU A 38 4.23 5.04 15.26
C GLU A 38 3.50 4.07 14.32
N LEU A 39 4.21 3.46 13.36
CA LEU A 39 3.65 2.48 12.43
C LEU A 39 3.27 1.19 13.13
N ARG A 40 4.10 0.68 14.04
CA ARG A 40 3.91 -0.62 14.68
C ARG A 40 2.99 -0.56 15.90
N ASP A 41 3.24 0.41 16.78
CA ASP A 41 2.65 0.47 18.12
C ASP A 41 1.73 1.70 18.31
N GLY A 42 1.75 2.65 17.37
CA GLY A 42 0.96 3.88 17.38
C GLY A 42 -0.28 3.79 16.47
N ARG A 43 -0.50 4.86 15.69
CA ARG A 43 -1.68 5.01 14.81
C ARG A 43 -1.63 4.12 13.57
N GLY A 44 -0.49 3.50 13.28
CA GLY A 44 -0.27 2.72 12.05
C GLY A 44 -0.07 3.59 10.81
N PHE A 45 0.09 4.90 10.95
CA PHE A 45 0.28 5.85 9.87
C PHE A 45 1.38 6.85 10.22
N ALA A 46 2.29 7.06 9.27
CA ALA A 46 3.33 8.08 9.38
C ALA A 46 3.46 8.86 8.07
N PHE A 47 3.90 10.11 8.17
CA PHE A 47 4.04 11.00 7.03
C PHE A 47 5.39 11.73 7.09
N LEU A 48 6.15 11.67 6.02
CA LEU A 48 7.44 12.36 5.90
C LEU A 48 7.35 13.35 4.75
N ARG A 49 7.81 14.58 4.97
CA ARG A 49 7.86 15.64 3.96
C ARG A 49 9.28 16.02 3.59
N GLY A 50 9.43 16.56 2.39
CA GLY A 50 10.72 17.09 1.93
C GLY A 50 11.70 16.03 1.45
N PHE A 51 11.21 14.88 1.02
CA PHE A 51 12.05 13.91 0.33
C PHE A 51 12.48 14.49 -1.03
N PRO A 52 13.78 14.43 -1.37
CA PRO A 52 14.36 15.22 -2.46
C PRO A 52 14.11 14.61 -3.85
N THR A 53 12.87 14.64 -4.30
CA THR A 53 12.48 14.10 -5.62
C THR A 53 12.83 15.01 -6.79
N GLU A 54 13.18 16.29 -6.55
CA GLU A 54 13.53 17.26 -7.59
C GLU A 54 15.00 17.31 -7.91
N ASP A 55 15.83 16.97 -6.94
CA ASP A 55 17.28 17.16 -7.01
C ASP A 55 18.00 16.01 -7.72
N TYR A 56 17.28 14.92 -8.05
CA TYR A 56 17.86 13.68 -8.57
C TYR A 56 17.05 13.14 -9.77
N ALA A 57 17.76 12.42 -10.64
CA ALA A 57 17.12 11.61 -11.67
C ALA A 57 16.25 10.50 -11.02
N LEU A 58 15.21 10.04 -11.70
CA LEU A 58 14.23 9.09 -11.15
C LEU A 58 14.89 7.81 -10.61
N ASP A 59 15.90 7.28 -11.31
CA ASP A 59 16.63 6.07 -10.86
C ASP A 59 17.40 6.31 -9.54
N ASP A 60 17.87 7.53 -9.30
CA ASP A 60 18.50 7.92 -8.04
C ASP A 60 17.45 8.14 -6.94
N VAL A 61 16.29 8.70 -7.29
CA VAL A 61 15.12 8.81 -6.37
C VAL A 61 14.67 7.43 -5.92
N GLU A 62 14.60 6.44 -6.81
CA GLU A 62 14.28 5.05 -6.47
C GLU A 62 15.30 4.45 -5.49
N LYS A 63 16.61 4.69 -5.69
CA LYS A 63 17.63 4.23 -4.75
C LYS A 63 17.55 4.91 -3.39
N LEU A 64 17.24 6.20 -3.36
CA LEU A 64 17.02 6.97 -2.14
C LEU A 64 15.80 6.45 -1.38
N TYR A 65 14.70 6.25 -2.10
CA TYR A 65 13.44 5.73 -1.56
C TYR A 65 13.62 4.31 -1.01
N TRP A 66 14.16 3.40 -1.80
CA TRP A 66 14.44 2.02 -1.39
C TRP A 66 15.37 1.98 -0.18
N GLY A 67 16.50 2.71 -0.25
CA GLY A 67 17.49 2.77 0.83
C GLY A 67 16.91 3.30 2.14
N LEU A 68 16.03 4.31 2.09
CA LEU A 68 15.31 4.79 3.27
C LEU A 68 14.38 3.70 3.82
N CYS A 69 13.63 3.02 2.95
CA CYS A 69 12.68 1.98 3.37
C CYS A 69 13.37 0.76 4.01
N THR A 70 14.64 0.46 3.67
CA THR A 70 15.39 -0.63 4.32
C THR A 70 15.63 -0.41 5.82
N HIS A 71 15.48 0.82 6.32
CA HIS A 71 15.54 1.12 7.75
C HIS A 71 14.23 0.84 8.49
N LEU A 72 13.12 0.66 7.76
CA LEU A 72 11.80 0.40 8.32
C LEU A 72 11.40 -1.07 8.21
N GLY A 73 11.96 -1.80 7.25
CA GLY A 73 11.64 -3.20 7.04
C GLY A 73 12.41 -3.80 5.87
N THR A 74 12.07 -5.04 5.53
CA THR A 74 12.60 -5.73 4.35
C THR A 74 11.65 -5.52 3.18
N GLY A 75 12.18 -4.95 2.08
CA GLY A 75 11.42 -4.80 0.86
C GLY A 75 11.09 -6.16 0.22
N VAL A 76 9.90 -6.25 -0.35
CA VAL A 76 9.43 -7.45 -1.06
C VAL A 76 9.17 -7.12 -2.53
N THR A 77 9.15 -8.14 -3.36
CA THR A 77 8.77 -7.99 -4.78
C THR A 77 7.33 -7.50 -4.91
N GLN A 78 7.09 -6.61 -5.88
CA GLN A 78 5.80 -5.95 -6.08
C GLN A 78 4.93 -6.64 -7.13
N ASN A 79 5.49 -7.55 -7.92
CA ASN A 79 4.81 -8.23 -9.02
C ASN A 79 5.52 -9.54 -9.39
N SER A 80 4.93 -10.32 -10.29
CA SER A 80 5.46 -11.58 -10.82
C SER A 80 6.77 -11.44 -11.61
N GLU A 81 7.15 -10.22 -12.01
CA GLU A 81 8.41 -9.94 -12.73
C GLU A 81 9.56 -9.58 -11.76
N ALA A 82 9.36 -9.77 -10.46
CA ALA A 82 10.30 -9.45 -9.39
C ALA A 82 10.70 -7.96 -9.34
N GLY A 83 9.82 -7.06 -9.74
CA GLY A 83 10.00 -5.62 -9.56
C GLY A 83 10.04 -5.27 -8.07
N LEU A 84 10.96 -4.41 -7.65
CA LEU A 84 11.15 -4.02 -6.24
C LEU A 84 10.46 -2.70 -5.90
N VAL A 85 10.44 -1.76 -6.84
CA VAL A 85 9.72 -0.48 -6.72
C VAL A 85 8.68 -0.44 -7.82
N HIS A 86 7.43 -0.17 -7.45
CA HIS A 86 6.32 -0.11 -8.39
C HIS A 86 5.97 1.34 -8.72
N HIS A 87 5.81 1.64 -10.02
CA HIS A 87 5.36 2.95 -10.48
C HIS A 87 3.84 2.99 -10.53
N VAL A 88 3.22 3.65 -9.55
CA VAL A 88 1.79 3.93 -9.57
C VAL A 88 1.56 5.18 -10.41
N THR A 89 1.13 4.97 -11.65
CA THR A 89 0.98 6.04 -12.65
C THR A 89 -0.20 5.76 -13.57
N ASP A 90 -0.76 6.80 -14.19
CA ASP A 90 -1.68 6.69 -15.34
C ASP A 90 -0.93 6.65 -16.69
N GLY A 91 0.38 6.69 -16.65
CA GLY A 91 1.27 6.50 -17.79
C GLY A 91 1.56 5.05 -18.13
N LYS A 92 2.61 4.85 -18.93
CA LYS A 92 3.09 3.51 -19.31
C LYS A 92 3.91 2.90 -18.20
N SER A 93 3.75 1.60 -17.97
CA SER A 93 4.64 0.86 -17.07
C SER A 93 6.06 0.76 -17.62
N ARG A 94 7.05 0.72 -16.74
CA ARG A 94 8.44 0.40 -17.07
C ARG A 94 8.63 -1.12 -17.17
N PRO A 95 9.70 -1.60 -17.82
CA PRO A 95 10.07 -3.02 -17.76
C PRO A 95 10.11 -3.53 -16.31
N LYS A 96 9.61 -4.73 -16.06
CA LYS A 96 9.47 -5.37 -14.74
C LYS A 96 8.55 -4.65 -13.75
N GLN A 97 7.72 -3.71 -14.20
CA GLN A 97 6.75 -3.02 -13.33
C GLN A 97 5.37 -3.69 -13.30
N GLY A 98 5.10 -4.60 -14.25
CA GLY A 98 3.76 -5.16 -14.42
C GLY A 98 2.74 -4.11 -14.86
N THR A 99 1.47 -4.46 -14.81
CA THR A 99 0.36 -3.57 -15.23
C THR A 99 -0.53 -3.10 -14.07
N ARG A 100 -0.31 -3.62 -12.85
CA ARG A 100 -1.09 -3.25 -11.69
C ARG A 100 -0.84 -1.80 -11.29
N GLY A 101 -1.92 -1.02 -11.10
CA GLY A 101 -1.82 0.40 -10.75
C GLY A 101 -1.40 1.32 -11.89
N VAL A 102 -1.26 0.80 -13.11
CA VAL A 102 -0.90 1.56 -14.31
C VAL A 102 -2.15 1.88 -15.12
N GLY A 103 -2.22 3.10 -15.66
CA GLY A 103 -3.31 3.52 -16.55
C GLY A 103 -4.67 3.69 -15.88
N ASN A 104 -4.73 3.84 -14.56
CA ASN A 104 -5.99 4.00 -13.82
C ASN A 104 -6.06 5.36 -13.10
N PRO A 105 -6.63 6.41 -13.72
CA PRO A 105 -6.88 7.68 -13.07
C PRO A 105 -8.11 7.64 -12.13
N GLY A 106 -8.96 6.62 -12.20
CA GLY A 106 -10.15 6.47 -11.37
C GLY A 106 -9.84 6.41 -9.86
N PRO A 107 -10.86 6.58 -9.02
CA PRO A 107 -10.68 6.51 -7.57
C PRO A 107 -10.27 5.10 -7.12
N VAL A 108 -9.46 5.04 -6.08
CA VAL A 108 -9.10 3.79 -5.39
C VAL A 108 -9.75 3.84 -4.01
N GLY A 109 -10.74 2.97 -3.80
CA GLY A 109 -11.46 2.88 -2.52
C GLY A 109 -10.55 2.48 -1.37
N LEU A 110 -10.99 2.75 -0.14
CA LEU A 110 -10.27 2.36 1.06
C LEU A 110 -10.09 0.84 1.13
N HIS A 111 -8.85 0.38 1.21
CA HIS A 111 -8.45 -1.03 1.22
C HIS A 111 -7.16 -1.22 2.01
N ILE A 112 -6.80 -2.45 2.23
CA ILE A 112 -5.54 -2.89 2.84
C ILE A 112 -4.81 -3.78 1.83
N ASP A 113 -3.53 -3.52 1.62
CA ASP A 113 -2.65 -4.34 0.79
C ASP A 113 -2.10 -5.56 1.56
N LEU A 114 -1.48 -6.50 0.85
CA LEU A 114 -1.00 -7.75 1.43
C LEU A 114 0.34 -7.65 2.17
N ALA A 115 1.21 -6.69 1.83
CA ALA A 115 2.45 -6.46 2.56
C ALA A 115 2.18 -5.93 3.98
N ASP A 116 3.15 -6.02 4.88
CA ASP A 116 2.98 -5.52 6.27
C ASP A 116 2.84 -3.99 6.31
N CYS A 117 3.57 -3.31 5.46
CA CYS A 117 3.52 -1.85 5.32
C CYS A 117 3.56 -1.47 3.84
N VAL A 118 2.74 -0.51 3.45
CA VAL A 118 2.86 0.16 2.17
C VAL A 118 3.47 1.54 2.37
N VAL A 119 4.36 1.91 1.45
CA VAL A 119 4.95 3.25 1.40
C VAL A 119 4.66 3.84 0.03
N LEU A 120 4.19 5.07 0.00
CA LEU A 120 3.94 5.81 -1.23
C LEU A 120 4.77 7.08 -1.23
N CYS A 121 5.69 7.22 -2.17
CA CYS A 121 6.49 8.43 -2.38
C CYS A 121 5.95 9.21 -3.58
N CYS A 122 5.52 10.43 -3.38
CA CYS A 122 5.02 11.28 -4.46
C CYS A 122 6.19 11.92 -5.21
N VAL A 123 6.47 11.41 -6.40
CA VAL A 123 7.44 12.02 -7.33
C VAL A 123 6.76 13.14 -8.13
N ARG A 124 5.52 12.92 -8.53
CA ARG A 124 4.71 13.89 -9.28
C ARG A 124 3.23 13.65 -9.03
N GLN A 125 2.51 14.71 -8.66
CA GLN A 125 1.06 14.66 -8.47
C GLN A 125 0.34 15.02 -9.77
N ALA A 126 -0.93 14.61 -9.90
CA ALA A 126 -1.82 15.06 -10.97
C ALA A 126 -2.16 16.54 -10.79
N LEU A 127 -2.55 17.22 -11.89
CA LEU A 127 -2.78 18.67 -11.90
C LEU A 127 -3.98 19.11 -11.01
N ASP A 128 -4.96 18.23 -10.83
CA ASP A 128 -6.14 18.44 -10.01
C ASP A 128 -5.95 18.00 -8.54
N ASP A 129 -4.71 17.66 -8.17
CA ASP A 129 -4.26 17.38 -6.80
C ASP A 129 -5.20 16.44 -6.01
N PRO A 130 -5.42 15.19 -6.49
CA PRO A 130 -6.34 14.28 -5.83
C PRO A 130 -5.88 13.95 -4.42
N TYR A 131 -6.78 14.11 -3.46
CA TYR A 131 -6.47 13.77 -2.07
C TYR A 131 -6.30 12.25 -1.89
N SER A 132 -5.40 11.88 -0.98
CA SER A 132 -5.30 10.56 -0.39
C SER A 132 -6.17 10.47 0.86
N ALA A 133 -6.57 9.26 1.24
CA ALA A 133 -7.38 9.01 2.41
C ALA A 133 -6.84 7.83 3.20
N VAL A 134 -6.94 7.90 4.52
CA VAL A 134 -6.66 6.80 5.45
C VAL A 134 -7.78 6.66 6.46
N ALA A 135 -8.04 5.44 6.92
CA ALA A 135 -9.02 5.18 7.97
C ALA A 135 -8.53 4.05 8.88
N SER A 136 -8.84 4.13 10.18
CA SER A 136 -8.51 3.08 11.13
C SER A 136 -9.37 1.83 10.90
N ALA A 137 -8.74 0.71 10.63
CA ALA A 137 -9.41 -0.58 10.55
C ALA A 137 -9.96 -1.02 11.91
N MET A 138 -9.33 -0.57 13.00
CA MET A 138 -9.79 -0.84 14.36
C MET A 138 -11.06 -0.05 14.71
N THR A 139 -11.22 1.16 14.19
CA THR A 139 -12.49 1.90 14.30
C THR A 139 -13.61 1.15 13.61
N VAL A 140 -13.37 0.63 12.41
CA VAL A 140 -14.35 -0.19 11.66
C VAL A 140 -14.69 -1.47 12.45
N TYR A 141 -13.68 -2.16 13.00
CA TYR A 141 -13.90 -3.34 13.83
C TYR A 141 -14.77 -3.05 15.05
N ASN A 142 -14.48 -1.96 15.77
CA ASN A 142 -15.26 -1.55 16.93
C ASN A 142 -16.72 -1.20 16.57
N GLU A 143 -16.96 -0.61 15.42
CA GLU A 143 -18.29 -0.32 14.93
C GLU A 143 -19.04 -1.60 14.54
N ILE A 144 -18.37 -2.60 13.94
CA ILE A 144 -18.95 -3.93 13.71
C ILE A 144 -19.30 -4.58 15.04
N LEU A 145 -18.37 -4.61 16.00
CA LEU A 145 -18.57 -5.19 17.31
C LEU A 145 -19.77 -4.55 18.04
N ARG A 146 -19.97 -3.25 17.88
CA ARG A 146 -21.04 -2.49 18.54
C ARG A 146 -22.40 -2.69 17.88
N GLN A 147 -22.47 -2.76 16.53
CA GLN A 147 -23.73 -2.73 15.77
C GLN A 147 -24.12 -4.09 15.24
N HIS A 148 -23.14 -4.92 14.87
CA HIS A 148 -23.33 -6.17 14.14
C HIS A 148 -22.34 -7.25 14.62
N PRO A 149 -22.26 -7.55 15.94
CA PRO A 149 -21.31 -8.55 16.46
C PRO A 149 -21.51 -9.93 15.83
N GLU A 150 -22.69 -10.25 15.32
CA GLU A 150 -23.02 -11.49 14.60
C GLU A 150 -22.23 -11.68 13.32
N TRP A 151 -21.65 -10.62 12.73
CA TRP A 151 -20.84 -10.69 11.51
C TRP A 151 -19.37 -11.08 11.76
N LEU A 152 -18.88 -10.95 12.99
CA LEU A 152 -17.48 -11.26 13.32
C LEU A 152 -17.07 -12.70 13.00
N PRO A 153 -17.87 -13.75 13.28
CA PRO A 153 -17.53 -15.11 12.91
C PRO A 153 -17.22 -15.26 11.43
N ARG A 154 -18.03 -14.64 10.54
CA ARG A 154 -17.81 -14.69 9.09
C ARG A 154 -16.54 -13.96 8.69
N LEU A 155 -16.23 -12.83 9.31
CA LEU A 155 -15.01 -12.06 9.07
C LEU A 155 -13.75 -12.80 9.57
N TYR A 156 -13.84 -13.58 10.64
CA TYR A 156 -12.76 -14.44 11.15
C TYR A 156 -12.56 -15.70 10.29
N GLU A 157 -13.64 -16.29 9.75
CA GLU A 157 -13.53 -17.39 8.80
C GLU A 157 -12.78 -16.98 7.54
N GLY A 158 -13.06 -15.78 7.04
CA GLY A 158 -12.37 -15.18 5.92
C GLY A 158 -12.94 -15.53 4.56
N PHE A 159 -12.25 -15.10 3.51
CA PHE A 159 -12.70 -15.12 2.12
C PHE A 159 -11.61 -15.63 1.20
N ILE A 160 -11.98 -16.17 0.05
CA ILE A 160 -11.07 -16.48 -1.04
C ILE A 160 -10.65 -15.17 -1.74
N TRP A 161 -9.37 -15.02 -1.98
CA TRP A 161 -8.79 -13.85 -2.65
C TRP A 161 -8.27 -14.22 -4.03
N THR A 162 -8.38 -13.31 -4.99
CA THR A 162 -7.69 -13.45 -6.27
C THR A 162 -6.19 -13.22 -6.10
N ARG A 163 -5.37 -13.98 -6.84
CA ARG A 163 -3.93 -13.75 -6.98
C ARG A 163 -3.59 -12.72 -8.07
N ARG A 164 -4.60 -12.14 -8.73
CA ARG A 164 -4.46 -11.07 -9.72
C ARG A 164 -3.67 -11.44 -10.97
N ALA A 165 -3.68 -12.69 -11.37
CA ALA A 165 -2.85 -13.23 -12.44
C ALA A 165 -1.33 -13.07 -12.17
N GLU A 166 -0.94 -13.09 -10.91
CA GLU A 166 0.45 -13.06 -10.45
C GLU A 166 0.88 -14.40 -9.83
N GLU A 167 0.05 -15.43 -9.99
CA GLU A 167 0.35 -16.80 -9.59
C GLU A 167 1.45 -17.42 -10.44
N ALA A 168 2.22 -18.33 -9.85
CA ALA A 168 3.21 -19.11 -10.57
C ALA A 168 2.52 -20.08 -11.55
N MET A 169 3.27 -20.48 -12.58
CA MET A 169 2.75 -21.43 -13.59
C MET A 169 2.27 -22.71 -12.91
N GLY A 170 1.01 -23.06 -13.12
CA GLY A 170 0.38 -24.25 -12.56
C GLY A 170 -0.26 -24.06 -11.18
N GLU A 171 -0.18 -22.89 -10.59
CA GLU A 171 -0.92 -22.54 -9.39
C GLU A 171 -2.35 -22.08 -9.71
N THR A 172 -3.21 -22.10 -8.69
CA THR A 172 -4.59 -21.60 -8.81
C THR A 172 -4.61 -20.06 -8.87
N PRO A 173 -5.57 -19.44 -9.58
CA PRO A 173 -5.69 -17.98 -9.65
C PRO A 173 -6.25 -17.35 -8.35
N VAL A 174 -6.49 -18.18 -7.35
CA VAL A 174 -7.05 -17.78 -6.05
C VAL A 174 -6.20 -18.28 -4.89
N SER A 175 -6.40 -17.73 -3.70
CA SER A 175 -5.73 -18.19 -2.48
C SER A 175 -6.10 -19.65 -2.16
N ASP A 176 -5.12 -20.41 -1.63
CA ASP A 176 -5.31 -21.82 -1.26
C ASP A 176 -6.16 -22.00 0.01
N PHE A 177 -6.40 -20.91 0.72
CA PHE A 177 -7.19 -20.84 1.95
C PHE A 177 -7.98 -19.55 2.01
N LYS A 178 -9.01 -19.52 2.85
CA LYS A 178 -9.75 -18.30 3.16
C LYS A 178 -8.87 -17.39 4.03
N VAL A 179 -8.69 -16.14 3.59
CA VAL A 179 -7.94 -15.12 4.32
C VAL A 179 -8.91 -14.37 5.23
N PRO A 180 -8.74 -14.38 6.55
CA PRO A 180 -9.60 -13.64 7.47
C PRO A 180 -9.65 -12.14 7.15
N GLY A 181 -10.85 -11.56 7.13
CA GLY A 181 -11.03 -10.12 7.02
C GLY A 181 -10.57 -9.40 8.28
N TYR A 182 -10.77 -10.03 9.43
CA TYR A 182 -10.17 -9.65 10.71
C TYR A 182 -9.60 -10.88 11.41
N SER A 183 -8.55 -10.69 12.20
CA SER A 183 -7.95 -11.72 13.04
C SER A 183 -7.70 -11.15 14.43
N ALA A 184 -7.88 -11.97 15.46
CA ALA A 184 -7.58 -11.62 16.84
C ALA A 184 -6.67 -12.67 17.47
N ALA A 185 -5.45 -12.28 17.85
CA ALA A 185 -4.49 -13.17 18.49
C ALA A 185 -3.65 -12.39 19.51
N GLY A 186 -3.41 -12.99 20.68
CA GLY A 186 -2.57 -12.37 21.72
C GLY A 186 -3.05 -11.00 22.21
N GLY A 187 -4.37 -10.72 22.12
CA GLY A 187 -4.94 -9.41 22.48
C GLY A 187 -4.80 -8.34 21.40
N VAL A 188 -4.27 -8.69 20.22
CA VAL A 188 -4.13 -7.77 19.09
C VAL A 188 -5.12 -8.16 18.00
N VAL A 189 -5.85 -7.16 17.48
CA VAL A 189 -6.73 -7.31 16.30
C VAL A 189 -6.00 -6.78 15.08
N THR A 190 -6.10 -7.51 13.98
CA THR A 190 -5.55 -7.11 12.68
C THR A 190 -6.60 -7.26 11.59
N CYS A 191 -6.44 -6.51 10.51
CA CYS A 191 -7.35 -6.50 9.37
C CYS A 191 -6.60 -6.89 8.08
N ARG A 192 -7.26 -7.66 7.22
CA ARG A 192 -6.88 -7.89 5.83
C ARG A 192 -8.14 -7.76 4.97
N PHE A 193 -8.32 -6.62 4.35
CA PHE A 193 -9.55 -6.37 3.59
C PHE A 193 -9.29 -5.56 2.32
N ASN A 194 -9.59 -6.19 1.20
CA ASN A 194 -9.71 -5.55 -0.10
C ASN A 194 -10.95 -6.11 -0.79
N GLY A 195 -12.07 -5.40 -0.69
CA GLY A 195 -13.37 -5.90 -1.15
C GLY A 195 -13.40 -6.26 -2.63
N GLY A 196 -12.62 -5.55 -3.48
CA GLY A 196 -12.53 -5.87 -4.91
C GLY A 196 -11.76 -7.17 -5.18
N TRP A 197 -10.69 -7.39 -4.45
CA TRP A 197 -9.88 -8.61 -4.59
C TRP A 197 -10.59 -9.84 -4.01
N ILE A 198 -11.30 -9.66 -2.91
CA ILE A 198 -12.13 -10.72 -2.32
C ILE A 198 -13.24 -11.09 -3.30
N LYS A 199 -14.01 -10.11 -3.78
CA LYS A 199 -15.09 -10.39 -4.72
C LYS A 199 -14.58 -11.13 -5.97
N ALA A 200 -13.50 -10.66 -6.58
CA ALA A 200 -12.90 -11.32 -7.73
C ALA A 200 -12.39 -12.74 -7.41
N GLY A 201 -11.87 -12.97 -6.21
CA GLY A 201 -11.44 -14.29 -5.75
C GLY A 201 -12.60 -15.27 -5.58
N MET A 202 -13.69 -14.83 -4.94
CA MET A 202 -14.93 -15.58 -4.79
C MET A 202 -15.54 -15.95 -6.16
N ASP A 203 -15.65 -14.96 -7.06
CA ASP A 203 -16.14 -15.18 -8.43
C ASP A 203 -15.30 -16.24 -9.20
N LEU A 204 -13.96 -16.14 -9.11
CA LEU A 204 -13.04 -17.11 -9.73
C LEU A 204 -13.10 -18.50 -9.10
N ALA A 205 -13.40 -18.59 -7.81
CA ALA A 205 -13.61 -19.86 -7.12
C ALA A 205 -15.00 -20.47 -7.39
N GLY A 206 -15.89 -19.76 -8.08
CA GLY A 206 -17.28 -20.18 -8.30
C GLY A 206 -18.16 -20.08 -7.06
N GLU A 207 -17.75 -19.25 -6.08
CA GLU A 207 -18.52 -18.97 -4.88
C GLU A 207 -19.25 -17.62 -5.04
N GLU A 208 -20.57 -17.62 -4.92
CA GLU A 208 -21.38 -16.39 -4.92
C GLU A 208 -21.38 -15.76 -3.52
N MET A 209 -21.17 -14.46 -3.46
CA MET A 209 -21.31 -13.72 -2.20
C MET A 209 -22.79 -13.64 -1.79
N THR A 210 -23.06 -13.97 -0.55
CA THR A 210 -24.39 -13.86 0.04
C THR A 210 -24.81 -12.40 0.25
N ASP A 211 -26.11 -12.15 0.42
CA ASP A 211 -26.65 -10.82 0.75
C ASP A 211 -26.05 -10.28 2.06
N GLU A 212 -25.81 -11.15 3.04
CA GLU A 212 -25.16 -10.78 4.30
C GLU A 212 -23.72 -10.33 4.08
N GLU A 213 -22.92 -11.07 3.31
CA GLU A 213 -21.54 -10.70 2.98
C GLU A 213 -21.47 -9.38 2.21
N MET A 214 -22.40 -9.16 1.29
CA MET A 214 -22.51 -7.88 0.60
C MET A 214 -22.88 -6.74 1.55
N ALA A 215 -23.73 -6.97 2.55
CA ALA A 215 -24.06 -6.01 3.59
C ALA A 215 -22.84 -5.70 4.48
N ILE A 216 -22.08 -6.72 4.89
CA ILE A 216 -20.82 -6.58 5.63
C ILE A 216 -19.85 -5.70 4.85
N PHE A 217 -19.63 -5.98 3.58
CA PHE A 217 -18.68 -5.21 2.74
C PHE A 217 -19.13 -3.77 2.54
N LYS A 218 -20.42 -3.55 2.37
CA LYS A 218 -21.00 -2.20 2.30
C LYS A 218 -20.74 -1.44 3.60
N PHE A 219 -21.06 -2.06 4.74
CA PHE A 219 -20.85 -1.46 6.07
C PHE A 219 -19.38 -1.09 6.32
N ILE A 220 -18.44 -2.00 6.02
CA ILE A 220 -17.00 -1.73 6.15
C ILE A 220 -16.59 -0.50 5.32
N ARG A 221 -17.01 -0.45 4.05
CA ARG A 221 -16.67 0.69 3.17
C ARG A 221 -17.25 2.01 3.67
N GLU A 222 -18.54 2.01 4.05
CA GLU A 222 -19.23 3.22 4.51
C GLU A 222 -18.66 3.71 5.85
N THR A 223 -18.40 2.79 6.78
CA THR A 223 -17.81 3.12 8.08
C THR A 223 -16.39 3.64 7.92
N ALA A 224 -15.56 2.99 7.09
CA ALA A 224 -14.21 3.46 6.80
C ALA A 224 -14.23 4.85 6.15
N ALA A 225 -15.11 5.09 5.19
CA ALA A 225 -15.25 6.39 4.52
C ALA A 225 -15.71 7.48 5.50
N ALA A 226 -16.71 7.20 6.34
CA ALA A 226 -17.23 8.14 7.33
C ALA A 226 -16.20 8.52 8.40
N ASN A 227 -15.21 7.66 8.67
CA ASN A 227 -14.15 7.86 9.66
C ASN A 227 -12.77 8.09 9.01
N SER A 228 -12.73 8.46 7.73
CA SER A 228 -11.48 8.69 7.02
C SER A 228 -10.93 10.08 7.28
N TYR A 229 -9.60 10.16 7.31
CA TYR A 229 -8.83 11.40 7.24
C TYR A 229 -8.29 11.56 5.83
N THR A 230 -8.55 12.70 5.21
CA THR A 230 -8.09 13.03 3.87
C THR A 230 -6.96 14.05 3.91
N PHE A 231 -5.99 13.91 3.03
CA PHE A 231 -4.84 14.80 2.93
C PHE A 231 -4.32 14.87 1.49
N PRO A 232 -3.75 16.01 1.09
CA PRO A 232 -2.99 16.08 -0.15
C PRO A 232 -1.67 15.33 0.00
N LEU A 233 -1.23 14.69 -1.08
CA LEU A 233 0.09 14.07 -1.18
C LEU A 233 0.91 14.86 -2.20
N HIS A 234 1.68 15.83 -1.72
CA HIS A 234 2.47 16.70 -2.57
C HIS A 234 3.79 16.04 -2.98
N LYS A 235 4.43 16.59 -3.99
CA LYS A 235 5.74 16.17 -4.44
C LYS A 235 6.75 16.19 -3.28
N GLY A 236 7.51 15.10 -3.12
CA GLY A 236 8.42 14.90 -2.00
C GLY A 236 7.78 14.47 -0.70
N ASP A 237 6.47 14.16 -0.71
CA ASP A 237 5.80 13.56 0.44
C ASP A 237 5.88 12.02 0.37
N LEU A 238 6.11 11.38 1.53
CA LEU A 238 6.00 9.95 1.72
C LEU A 238 4.90 9.65 2.74
N ALA A 239 3.97 8.79 2.37
CA ALA A 239 2.94 8.25 3.26
C ALA A 239 3.23 6.77 3.55
N PHE A 240 3.22 6.41 4.83
CA PHE A 240 3.48 5.05 5.33
C PHE A 240 2.23 4.54 6.04
N CYS A 241 1.73 3.38 5.64
CA CYS A 241 0.55 2.76 6.26
C CYS A 241 0.87 1.33 6.69
N ASN A 242 0.55 1.00 7.94
CA ASN A 242 0.53 -0.36 8.44
C ASN A 242 -0.71 -1.08 7.85
N ASN A 243 -0.48 -2.06 7.00
CA ASN A 243 -1.52 -2.84 6.33
C ASN A 243 -2.22 -3.88 7.24
N TYR A 244 -2.05 -3.81 8.55
CA TYR A 244 -2.85 -4.56 9.51
C TYR A 244 -3.89 -3.70 10.23
N THR A 245 -3.71 -2.35 10.20
CA THR A 245 -4.51 -1.46 11.05
C THR A 245 -5.05 -0.24 10.32
N VAL A 246 -4.58 0.05 9.08
CA VAL A 246 -4.94 1.27 8.35
C VAL A 246 -5.39 0.95 6.94
N PHE A 247 -6.63 1.29 6.64
CA PHE A 247 -7.12 1.40 5.27
C PHE A 247 -6.51 2.62 4.60
N HIS A 248 -6.16 2.48 3.33
CA HIS A 248 -5.71 3.59 2.50
C HIS A 248 -6.43 3.61 1.15
N GLY A 249 -6.48 4.78 0.55
CA GLY A 249 -7.16 5.00 -0.72
C GLY A 249 -6.89 6.39 -1.27
N ARG A 250 -7.45 6.72 -2.44
CA ARG A 250 -7.35 8.03 -3.05
C ARG A 250 -8.57 8.40 -3.88
N ALA A 251 -8.82 9.69 -4.04
CA ALA A 251 -9.74 10.21 -5.05
C ALA A 251 -9.23 9.91 -6.47
N GLY A 252 -10.13 9.90 -7.42
CA GLY A 252 -9.77 9.91 -8.84
C GLY A 252 -9.21 11.27 -9.23
N HIS A 253 -8.57 11.32 -10.40
CA HIS A 253 -8.11 12.55 -11.05
C HIS A 253 -8.48 12.55 -12.53
N GLY A 254 -8.42 13.71 -13.16
CA GLY A 254 -8.67 13.86 -14.59
C GLY A 254 -7.59 13.17 -15.43
N PRO A 255 -7.89 12.82 -16.69
CA PRO A 255 -6.90 12.29 -17.61
C PRO A 255 -5.83 13.33 -17.94
N ILE A 256 -4.59 12.89 -18.05
CA ILE A 256 -3.44 13.73 -18.41
C ILE A 256 -2.83 13.17 -19.69
N ASP A 257 -2.87 13.93 -20.78
CA ASP A 257 -2.40 13.47 -22.11
C ASP A 257 -0.87 13.52 -22.21
N ASP A 258 -0.24 14.53 -21.60
CA ASP A 258 1.22 14.67 -21.62
C ASP A 258 1.86 13.64 -20.67
N GLU A 259 2.57 12.67 -21.24
CA GLU A 259 3.26 11.61 -20.51
C GLU A 259 4.22 12.15 -19.45
N ALA A 260 4.88 13.29 -19.73
CA ALA A 260 5.80 13.91 -18.80
C ALA A 260 5.11 14.54 -17.58
N GLN A 261 3.81 14.79 -17.65
CA GLN A 261 3.01 15.38 -16.57
C GLN A 261 2.14 14.36 -15.83
N LYS A 262 2.10 13.11 -16.27
CA LYS A 262 1.32 12.07 -15.60
C LYS A 262 1.72 11.89 -14.15
N ARG A 263 0.71 11.63 -13.32
CA ARG A 263 0.94 11.30 -11.90
C ARG A 263 1.92 10.14 -11.76
N LEU A 264 2.85 10.25 -10.81
CA LEU A 264 3.83 9.20 -10.51
C LEU A 264 4.09 9.12 -9.01
N LEU A 265 3.76 7.97 -8.43
CA LEU A 265 4.24 7.57 -7.10
C LEU A 265 5.16 6.35 -7.24
N LEU A 266 6.04 6.20 -6.26
CA LEU A 266 6.83 4.99 -6.04
C LEU A 266 6.24 4.23 -4.86
#